data_967656907d5d2c3de1ccbea661940b8b
#
_entry.id   967656907d5d2c3de1ccbea661940b8b
#
_cell.length_a   1.000
_cell.length_b   1.000
_cell.length_c   1.000
_cell.angle_alpha   90.00
_cell.angle_beta   90.00
_cell.angle_gamma   90.00
#
_symmetry.space_group_name_H-M   'P 1'
#
loop_
_entity.id
_entity.type
_entity.pdbx_description
1 polymer ?
#
loop_
_entity_poly.entity_id
_entity_poly.type
_entity_poly.pdbx_seq_one_letter_code
_entity_poly.pdbx_strand_id
1 'polypeptide(L)'
;TDRKRYHMWMKHALELTPNLEIHQAEIVRLDVQNGHVCGVVTALGGYYSCKCVVIATGTALGGRIFVGEAHYDGGPDGTHAATALTKDLTAHGVPLRRFKTGTPARVHRRSIDFSKLDCQPGDPDELLQPFSFMTHKPMHNKVDCYIAYTNPETHKVILDNLSRSPLYGGDIQGV
;
A
#
# COMPACT_ATOMS: atom_id res chain seq x y z
N THR A 1 -8.75 -10.33 -7.28
CA THR A 1 -7.78 -10.04 -8.36
C THR A 1 -6.46 -10.76 -8.09
N ASP A 2 -5.88 -11.38 -9.12
CA ASP A 2 -4.54 -11.96 -9.06
C ASP A 2 -3.51 -10.82 -9.06
N ARG A 3 -3.00 -10.48 -7.88
CA ARG A 3 -2.07 -9.36 -7.67
C ARG A 3 -0.84 -9.44 -8.59
N LYS A 4 -0.27 -10.62 -8.77
CA LYS A 4 0.94 -10.83 -9.54
C LYS A 4 0.71 -10.62 -11.04
N ARG A 5 -0.39 -11.17 -11.54
CA ARG A 5 -0.81 -10.97 -12.94
C ARG A 5 -1.17 -9.52 -13.24
N TYR A 6 -1.89 -8.87 -12.33
CA TYR A 6 -2.23 -7.45 -12.46
C TYR A 6 -0.98 -6.57 -12.51
N HIS A 7 -0.02 -6.80 -11.61
CA HIS A 7 1.27 -6.09 -11.62
C HIS A 7 2.00 -6.24 -12.97
N MET A 8 2.14 -7.48 -13.44
CA MET A 8 2.84 -7.75 -14.72
C MET A 8 2.13 -7.08 -15.90
N TRP A 9 0.80 -7.15 -15.92
CA TRP A 9 0.02 -6.54 -16.99
C TRP A 9 0.13 -5.01 -16.99
N MET A 10 0.01 -4.38 -15.83
CA MET A 10 0.15 -2.92 -15.71
C MET A 10 1.55 -2.45 -16.08
N LYS A 11 2.58 -3.15 -15.61
CA LYS A 11 3.96 -2.85 -16.01
C LYS A 11 4.13 -2.89 -17.53
N HIS A 12 3.67 -3.95 -18.17
CA HIS A 12 3.74 -4.08 -19.62
C HIS A 12 2.95 -2.98 -20.35
N ALA A 13 1.74 -2.67 -19.88
CA ALA A 13 0.94 -1.60 -20.47
C ALA A 13 1.63 -0.24 -20.40
N LEU A 14 2.26 0.08 -19.26
CA LEU A 14 3.00 1.33 -19.09
C LEU A 14 4.24 1.38 -19.99
N GLU A 15 5.00 0.29 -20.08
CA GLU A 15 6.20 0.20 -20.94
C GLU A 15 5.89 0.37 -22.44
N LEU A 16 4.68 0.02 -22.87
CA LEU A 16 4.22 0.18 -24.25
C LEU A 16 3.50 1.52 -24.51
N THR A 17 3.30 2.34 -23.48
CA THR A 17 2.58 3.60 -23.64
C THR A 17 3.46 4.64 -24.36
N PRO A 18 3.04 5.17 -25.52
CA PRO A 18 3.81 6.18 -26.22
C PRO A 18 4.03 7.44 -25.38
N ASN A 19 5.19 8.06 -25.48
CA ASN A 19 5.59 9.27 -24.75
C ASN A 19 5.60 9.13 -23.23
N LEU A 20 5.72 7.89 -22.72
CA LEU A 20 5.90 7.58 -21.31
C LEU A 20 7.27 6.95 -21.09
N GLU A 21 8.09 7.56 -20.24
CA GLU A 21 9.34 6.99 -19.76
C GLU A 21 9.22 6.57 -18.31
N ILE A 22 9.73 5.40 -17.98
CA ILE A 22 9.72 4.86 -16.61
C ILE A 22 11.14 4.84 -16.09
N HIS A 23 11.40 5.60 -15.02
CA HIS A 23 12.69 5.66 -14.36
C HIS A 23 12.62 5.09 -12.95
N GLN A 24 13.56 4.25 -12.58
CA GLN A 24 13.74 3.80 -11.21
C GLN A 24 14.61 4.80 -10.46
N ALA A 25 13.97 5.72 -9.74
CA ALA A 25 14.66 6.74 -8.95
C ALA A 25 13.82 7.16 -7.75
N GLU A 26 14.46 7.43 -6.62
CA GLU A 26 13.81 8.06 -5.48
C GLU A 26 13.87 9.57 -5.64
N ILE A 27 12.73 10.22 -5.69
CA ILE A 27 12.61 11.68 -5.71
C ILE A 27 12.66 12.20 -4.27
N VAL A 28 13.58 13.10 -4.01
CA VAL A 28 13.81 13.64 -2.66
C VAL A 28 13.44 15.12 -2.53
N ARG A 29 13.34 15.85 -3.65
CA ARG A 29 13.06 17.29 -3.63
C ARG A 29 12.38 17.75 -4.91
N LEU A 30 11.52 18.76 -4.76
CA LEU A 30 10.98 19.56 -5.85
C LEU A 30 11.91 20.76 -6.10
N ASP A 31 12.14 21.11 -7.35
CA ASP A 31 12.73 22.38 -7.72
C ASP A 31 11.61 23.37 -8.02
N VAL A 32 11.43 24.32 -7.12
CA VAL A 32 10.39 25.35 -7.22
C VAL A 32 11.05 26.72 -7.28
N GLN A 33 10.80 27.46 -8.36
CA GLN A 33 11.35 28.80 -8.58
C GLN A 33 10.19 29.79 -8.86
N ASN A 34 10.15 30.88 -8.12
CA ASN A 34 9.11 31.92 -8.24
C ASN A 34 7.67 31.31 -8.14
N GLY A 35 7.45 30.31 -7.30
CA GLY A 35 6.16 29.67 -7.14
C GLY A 35 5.78 28.66 -8.24
N HIS A 36 6.68 28.34 -9.16
CA HIS A 36 6.48 27.37 -10.23
C HIS A 36 7.41 26.17 -10.07
N VAL A 37 6.88 24.99 -10.30
CA VAL A 37 7.70 23.75 -10.36
C VAL A 37 8.52 23.79 -11.66
N CYS A 38 9.83 23.63 -11.53
CA CYS A 38 10.78 23.57 -12.64
C CYS A 38 11.33 22.16 -12.86
N GLY A 39 11.29 21.32 -11.84
CA GLY A 39 11.81 19.96 -11.92
C GLY A 39 11.75 19.20 -10.62
N VAL A 40 12.33 18.02 -10.63
CA VAL A 40 12.51 17.15 -9.46
C VAL A 40 13.97 16.69 -9.36
N VAL A 41 14.41 16.46 -8.13
CA VAL A 41 15.78 15.99 -7.84
C VAL A 41 15.70 14.60 -7.23
N THR A 42 16.55 13.69 -7.73
CA THR A 42 16.68 12.34 -7.20
C THR A 42 17.65 12.27 -6.02
N ALA A 43 17.56 11.20 -5.24
CA ALA A 43 18.50 10.92 -4.13
C ALA A 43 19.95 10.83 -4.58
N LEU A 44 20.20 10.43 -5.82
CA LEU A 44 21.55 10.32 -6.40
C LEU A 44 22.00 11.60 -7.14
N GLY A 45 21.26 12.70 -7.00
CA GLY A 45 21.62 14.00 -7.59
C GLY A 45 21.17 14.19 -9.05
N GLY A 46 20.46 13.23 -9.63
CA GLY A 46 19.84 13.39 -10.96
C GLY A 46 18.75 14.45 -10.93
N TYR A 47 18.55 15.15 -12.04
CA TYR A 47 17.55 16.20 -12.22
C TYR A 47 16.68 15.92 -13.43
N TYR A 48 15.37 15.99 -13.24
CA TYR A 48 14.38 15.89 -14.32
C TYR A 48 13.61 17.22 -14.39
N SER A 49 13.76 17.95 -15.49
CA SER A 49 12.99 19.17 -15.72
C SER A 49 11.54 18.80 -16.05
N CYS A 50 10.60 19.54 -15.47
CA CYS A 50 9.18 19.37 -15.76
C CYS A 50 8.38 20.63 -15.43
N LYS A 51 7.21 20.74 -16.03
CA LYS A 51 6.26 21.85 -15.79
C LYS A 51 5.25 21.51 -14.69
N CYS A 52 5.03 20.22 -14.44
CA CYS A 52 4.07 19.74 -13.46
C CYS A 52 4.58 18.45 -12.81
N VAL A 53 4.21 18.23 -11.56
CA VAL A 53 4.50 16.99 -10.83
C VAL A 53 3.22 16.45 -10.25
N VAL A 54 2.97 15.16 -10.45
CA VAL A 54 1.88 14.42 -9.78
C VAL A 54 2.51 13.52 -8.72
N ILE A 55 2.13 13.72 -7.47
CA ILE A 55 2.62 12.94 -6.33
C ILE A 55 1.65 11.81 -6.07
N ALA A 56 2.07 10.57 -6.35
CA ALA A 56 1.26 9.36 -6.20
C ALA A 56 2.02 8.28 -5.42
N THR A 57 2.62 8.67 -4.31
CA THR A 57 3.56 7.88 -3.50
C THR A 57 2.91 6.77 -2.67
N GLY A 58 1.59 6.74 -2.60
CA GLY A 58 0.88 5.75 -1.79
C GLY A 58 1.32 5.77 -0.33
N THR A 59 1.58 4.61 0.25
CA THR A 59 1.99 4.46 1.66
C THR A 59 3.50 4.62 1.88
N ALA A 60 4.27 4.96 0.84
CA ALA A 60 5.71 5.16 0.97
C ALA A 60 6.07 6.55 1.53
N LEU A 61 5.22 7.58 1.35
CA LEU A 61 5.51 8.95 1.78
C LEU A 61 5.63 9.05 3.32
N GLY A 62 6.85 9.20 3.82
CA GLY A 62 7.13 9.20 5.25
C GLY A 62 6.64 7.93 5.96
N GLY A 63 6.64 6.81 5.25
CA GLY A 63 6.07 5.56 5.73
C GLY A 63 6.78 5.02 6.96
N ARG A 64 6.02 4.45 7.91
CA ARG A 64 6.53 3.77 9.08
C ARG A 64 5.78 2.47 9.28
N ILE A 65 6.52 1.41 9.43
CA ILE A 65 6.00 0.05 9.59
C ILE A 65 6.06 -0.34 11.05
N PHE A 66 4.96 -0.93 11.53
CA PHE A 66 4.84 -1.49 12.88
C PHE A 66 4.59 -2.99 12.77
N VAL A 67 5.38 -3.77 13.51
CA VAL A 67 5.22 -5.23 13.62
C VAL A 67 5.33 -5.60 15.10
N GLY A 68 4.19 -5.80 15.75
CA GLY A 68 4.15 -5.90 17.20
C GLY A 68 4.70 -4.63 17.85
N GLU A 69 5.68 -4.78 18.71
CA GLU A 69 6.36 -3.67 19.41
C GLU A 69 7.51 -3.03 18.59
N ALA A 70 7.93 -3.71 17.52
CA ALA A 70 8.98 -3.17 16.66
C ALA A 70 8.43 -2.20 15.62
N HIS A 71 9.19 -1.15 15.32
CA HIS A 71 8.85 -0.22 14.26
C HIS A 71 10.11 0.29 13.54
N TYR A 72 9.95 0.66 12.28
CA TYR A 72 11.02 1.22 11.46
C TYR A 72 10.45 2.01 10.29
N ASP A 73 11.24 2.93 9.76
CA ASP A 73 10.86 3.67 8.56
C ASP A 73 10.97 2.76 7.33
N GLY A 74 9.90 2.71 6.55
CA GLY A 74 9.82 1.84 5.38
C GLY A 74 8.56 2.08 4.57
N GLY A 75 8.61 1.69 3.31
CA GLY A 75 7.49 1.71 2.39
C GLY A 75 6.90 0.31 2.17
N PRO A 76 5.91 0.18 1.29
CA PRO A 76 5.30 -1.10 0.95
C PRO A 76 6.30 -2.05 0.29
N ASP A 77 6.11 -3.34 0.52
CA ASP A 77 6.87 -4.42 -0.14
C ASP A 77 8.41 -4.30 0.01
N GLY A 78 8.89 -3.75 1.13
CA GLY A 78 10.33 -3.61 1.40
C GLY A 78 11.02 -2.42 0.73
N THR A 79 10.25 -1.49 0.18
CA THR A 79 10.80 -0.25 -0.37
C THR A 79 11.17 0.74 0.74
N HIS A 80 11.98 1.74 0.39
CA HIS A 80 12.33 2.83 1.30
C HIS A 80 11.14 3.72 1.62
N ALA A 81 11.14 4.35 2.79
CA ALA A 81 10.23 5.44 3.10
C ALA A 81 10.71 6.72 2.39
N ALA A 82 9.81 7.42 1.71
CA ALA A 82 10.13 8.70 1.07
C ALA A 82 10.15 9.85 2.12
N THR A 83 11.09 9.78 3.05
CA THR A 83 11.18 10.72 4.18
C THR A 83 11.72 12.08 3.75
N ALA A 84 12.68 12.10 2.81
CA ALA A 84 13.25 13.35 2.31
C ALA A 84 12.19 14.18 1.56
N LEU A 85 11.40 13.53 0.70
CA LEU A 85 10.30 14.18 0.00
C LEU A 85 9.23 14.71 0.97
N THR A 86 8.95 14.02 2.07
CA THR A 86 8.02 14.50 3.11
C THR A 86 8.48 15.83 3.69
N LYS A 87 9.77 15.96 4.01
CA LYS A 87 10.36 17.19 4.54
C LYS A 87 10.30 18.33 3.54
N ASP A 88 10.61 18.05 2.29
CA ASP A 88 10.58 19.00 1.19
C ASP A 88 9.17 19.54 0.94
N LEU A 89 8.17 18.67 0.86
CA LEU A 89 6.77 19.06 0.71
C LEU A 89 6.30 19.95 1.87
N THR A 90 6.67 19.61 3.10
CA THR A 90 6.36 20.43 4.27
C THR A 90 7.02 21.80 4.18
N ALA A 91 8.26 21.89 3.72
CA ALA A 91 8.98 23.15 3.51
C ALA A 91 8.31 24.04 2.43
N HIS A 92 7.64 23.42 1.46
CA HIS A 92 6.83 24.11 0.46
C HIS A 92 5.39 24.44 0.93
N GLY A 93 5.09 24.21 2.22
CA GLY A 93 3.79 24.58 2.80
C GLY A 93 2.67 23.56 2.54
N VAL A 94 2.98 22.36 2.04
CA VAL A 94 1.98 21.30 1.86
C VAL A 94 1.64 20.68 3.22
N PRO A 95 0.39 20.79 3.70
CA PRO A 95 0.01 20.20 4.97
C PRO A 95 -0.09 18.67 4.84
N LEU A 96 0.72 17.96 5.59
CA LEU A 96 0.72 16.51 5.61
C LEU A 96 0.09 15.98 6.90
N ARG A 97 -0.65 14.87 6.79
CA ARG A 97 -1.21 14.14 7.93
C ARG A 97 -0.83 12.67 7.83
N ARG A 98 -0.70 12.03 8.98
CA ARG A 98 -0.50 10.58 9.02
C ARG A 98 -1.83 9.86 8.91
N PHE A 99 -1.85 8.80 8.11
CA PHE A 99 -2.96 7.86 8.02
C PHE A 99 -2.47 6.48 8.45
N LYS A 100 -3.28 5.79 9.20
CA LYS A 100 -3.03 4.39 9.56
C LYS A 100 -3.60 3.49 8.47
N THR A 101 -2.78 2.55 7.99
CA THR A 101 -3.24 1.42 7.18
C THR A 101 -3.07 0.13 7.97
N GLY A 102 -4.06 -0.76 7.93
CA GLY A 102 -3.99 -2.06 8.60
C GLY A 102 -3.66 -3.17 7.61
N THR A 103 -2.70 -4.01 7.97
CA THR A 103 -2.45 -5.27 7.25
C THR A 103 -2.80 -6.42 8.18
N PRO A 104 -3.69 -7.34 7.77
CA PRO A 104 -4.01 -8.51 8.58
C PRO A 104 -2.79 -9.43 8.72
N ALA A 105 -2.73 -10.17 9.81
CA ALA A 105 -1.67 -11.14 10.05
C ALA A 105 -1.63 -12.17 8.90
N ARG A 106 -0.42 -12.41 8.36
CA ARG A 106 -0.18 -13.44 7.35
C ARG A 106 0.15 -14.74 8.06
N VAL A 107 -0.71 -15.74 7.89
CA VAL A 107 -0.51 -17.08 8.48
C VAL A 107 -0.17 -18.09 7.40
N HIS A 108 0.57 -19.13 7.76
CA HIS A 108 0.91 -20.19 6.84
C HIS A 108 -0.33 -21.05 6.56
N ARG A 109 -0.68 -21.28 5.29
CA ARG A 109 -1.89 -22.01 4.92
C ARG A 109 -2.02 -23.37 5.58
N ARG A 110 -0.91 -24.09 5.77
CA ARG A 110 -0.89 -25.42 6.41
C ARG A 110 -1.19 -25.38 7.92
N SER A 111 -1.17 -24.19 8.56
CA SER A 111 -1.54 -24.04 9.97
C SER A 111 -3.04 -23.82 10.17
N ILE A 112 -3.82 -23.74 9.10
CA ILE A 112 -5.25 -23.49 9.16
C ILE A 112 -5.99 -24.82 9.03
N ASP A 113 -6.85 -25.12 10.01
CA ASP A 113 -7.79 -26.21 9.94
C ASP A 113 -9.08 -25.77 9.27
N PHE A 114 -9.13 -25.90 7.96
CA PHE A 114 -10.28 -25.50 7.15
C PHE A 114 -11.56 -26.28 7.46
N SER A 115 -11.45 -27.45 8.08
CA SER A 115 -12.63 -28.24 8.45
C SER A 115 -13.47 -27.62 9.56
N LYS A 116 -12.90 -26.66 10.29
CA LYS A 116 -13.55 -25.91 11.39
C LYS A 116 -14.05 -24.53 10.97
N LEU A 117 -13.97 -24.19 9.70
CA LEU A 117 -14.29 -22.87 9.19
C LEU A 117 -15.43 -22.96 8.18
N ASP A 118 -16.31 -21.97 8.20
CA ASP A 118 -17.37 -21.87 7.21
C ASP A 118 -16.79 -21.37 5.89
N CYS A 119 -16.95 -22.15 4.82
CA CYS A 119 -16.53 -21.75 3.50
C CYS A 119 -17.43 -20.62 3.00
N GLN A 120 -16.82 -19.54 2.53
CA GLN A 120 -17.48 -18.44 1.85
C GLN A 120 -16.98 -18.38 0.41
N PRO A 121 -17.61 -19.11 -0.50
CA PRO A 121 -17.33 -19.00 -1.92
C PRO A 121 -17.70 -17.59 -2.41
N GLY A 122 -17.06 -17.15 -3.48
CA GLY A 122 -17.50 -15.93 -4.15
C GLY A 122 -18.84 -16.12 -4.86
N ASP A 123 -19.27 -15.08 -5.58
CA ASP A 123 -20.45 -15.19 -6.43
C ASP A 123 -20.29 -16.32 -7.45
N PRO A 124 -21.39 -16.99 -7.86
CA PRO A 124 -21.33 -17.94 -8.96
C PRO A 124 -20.79 -17.32 -10.24
N ASP A 125 -20.10 -18.11 -11.05
CA ASP A 125 -19.40 -17.63 -12.25
C ASP A 125 -20.32 -16.82 -13.20
N GLU A 126 -21.60 -17.20 -13.27
CA GLU A 126 -22.60 -16.53 -14.11
C GLU A 126 -22.95 -15.11 -13.63
N LEU A 127 -22.70 -14.81 -12.36
CA LEU A 127 -22.97 -13.51 -11.74
C LEU A 127 -21.75 -12.63 -11.63
N LEU A 128 -20.56 -13.15 -11.96
CA LEU A 128 -19.32 -12.39 -11.86
C LEU A 128 -19.31 -11.22 -12.84
N GLN A 129 -19.12 -10.03 -12.31
CA GLN A 129 -18.98 -8.81 -13.10
C GLN A 129 -17.51 -8.38 -13.15
N PRO A 130 -16.92 -8.13 -14.33
CA PRO A 130 -15.57 -7.62 -14.44
C PRO A 130 -15.48 -6.17 -13.97
N PHE A 131 -14.36 -5.81 -13.36
CA PHE A 131 -14.06 -4.41 -13.05
C PHE A 131 -13.78 -3.56 -14.30
N SER A 132 -13.33 -4.18 -15.38
CA SER A 132 -13.02 -3.48 -16.61
C SER A 132 -14.07 -3.79 -17.68
N PHE A 133 -14.60 -2.75 -18.30
CA PHE A 133 -15.50 -2.88 -19.47
C PHE A 133 -14.84 -3.54 -20.69
N MET A 134 -13.52 -3.65 -20.69
CA MET A 134 -12.75 -4.29 -21.76
C MET A 134 -12.52 -5.80 -21.53
N THR A 135 -13.04 -6.36 -20.44
CA THR A 135 -12.93 -7.78 -20.16
C THR A 135 -14.05 -8.55 -20.83
N HIS A 136 -13.70 -9.36 -21.84
CA HIS A 136 -14.65 -10.18 -22.60
C HIS A 136 -14.52 -11.70 -22.31
N LYS A 137 -13.60 -12.06 -21.41
CA LYS A 137 -13.37 -13.48 -21.06
C LYS A 137 -14.23 -13.88 -19.87
N PRO A 138 -14.75 -15.12 -19.85
CA PRO A 138 -15.39 -15.67 -18.65
C PRO A 138 -14.45 -15.54 -17.43
N MET A 139 -15.04 -15.21 -16.31
CA MET A 139 -14.33 -15.10 -15.04
C MET A 139 -14.69 -16.29 -14.17
N HIS A 140 -13.74 -16.71 -13.36
CA HIS A 140 -13.90 -17.78 -12.39
C HIS A 140 -13.26 -17.38 -11.07
N ASN A 141 -13.93 -17.69 -9.97
CA ASN A 141 -13.32 -17.60 -8.65
C ASN A 141 -12.16 -18.60 -8.55
N LYS A 142 -11.05 -18.16 -7.98
CA LYS A 142 -9.84 -18.99 -7.89
C LYS A 142 -9.61 -19.56 -6.51
N VAL A 143 -10.07 -18.84 -5.49
CA VAL A 143 -9.82 -19.16 -4.09
C VAL A 143 -11.02 -18.72 -3.28
N ASP A 144 -11.55 -19.62 -2.47
CA ASP A 144 -12.61 -19.33 -1.53
C ASP A 144 -12.05 -18.60 -0.30
N CYS A 145 -12.87 -17.77 0.32
CA CYS A 145 -12.64 -17.24 1.64
C CYS A 145 -13.24 -18.18 2.71
N TYR A 146 -12.80 -18.00 3.95
CA TYR A 146 -13.30 -18.77 5.08
C TYR A 146 -13.58 -17.82 6.25
N ILE A 147 -14.67 -18.05 6.92
CA ILE A 147 -15.09 -17.26 8.08
C ILE A 147 -14.57 -17.94 9.34
N ALA A 148 -13.87 -17.18 10.16
CA ALA A 148 -13.47 -17.55 11.50
C ALA A 148 -14.14 -16.61 12.50
N TYR A 149 -14.61 -17.13 13.61
CA TYR A 149 -15.25 -16.36 14.67
C TYR A 149 -14.30 -16.19 15.86
N THR A 150 -14.35 -15.02 16.47
CA THR A 150 -13.72 -14.79 17.77
C THR A 150 -14.57 -15.40 18.89
N ASN A 151 -13.94 -15.71 19.99
CA ASN A 151 -14.57 -16.25 21.18
C ASN A 151 -14.11 -15.48 22.45
N PRO A 152 -14.67 -15.76 23.63
CA PRO A 152 -14.27 -15.08 24.86
C PRO A 152 -12.78 -15.16 25.18
N GLU A 153 -12.13 -16.28 24.91
CA GLU A 153 -10.69 -16.45 25.11
C GLU A 153 -9.89 -15.52 24.17
N THR A 154 -10.29 -15.44 22.89
CA THR A 154 -9.70 -14.50 21.92
C THR A 154 -9.84 -13.06 22.41
N HIS A 155 -11.05 -12.70 22.89
CA HIS A 155 -11.30 -11.35 23.41
C HIS A 155 -10.46 -11.07 24.66
N LYS A 156 -10.33 -12.04 25.57
CA LYS A 156 -9.48 -11.89 26.74
C LYS A 156 -8.02 -11.64 26.37
N VAL A 157 -7.47 -12.40 25.44
CA VAL A 157 -6.08 -12.19 24.96
C VAL A 157 -5.89 -10.77 24.39
N ILE A 158 -6.84 -10.30 23.61
CA ILE A 158 -6.78 -8.93 23.07
C ILE A 158 -6.82 -7.89 24.18
N LEU A 159 -7.78 -8.01 25.10
CA LEU A 159 -7.96 -7.05 26.20
C LEU A 159 -6.75 -7.00 27.13
N ASP A 160 -6.18 -8.14 27.46
CA ASP A 160 -5.00 -8.25 28.34
C ASP A 160 -3.75 -7.63 27.69
N ASN A 161 -3.74 -7.40 26.38
CA ASN A 161 -2.59 -6.88 25.62
C ASN A 161 -2.86 -5.56 24.89
N LEU A 162 -3.95 -4.85 25.21
CA LEU A 162 -4.27 -3.58 24.55
C LEU A 162 -3.16 -2.53 24.72
N SER A 163 -2.53 -2.48 25.88
CA SER A 163 -1.41 -1.55 26.16
C SER A 163 -0.17 -1.79 25.32
N ARG A 164 -0.02 -3.00 24.76
CA ARG A 164 1.08 -3.38 23.86
C ARG A 164 0.76 -3.09 22.40
N SER A 165 -0.47 -2.74 22.10
CA SER A 165 -0.87 -2.39 20.73
C SER A 165 -0.33 -1.01 20.37
N PRO A 166 0.44 -0.84 19.30
CA PRO A 166 0.91 0.47 18.87
C PRO A 166 -0.23 1.47 18.61
N LEU A 167 -1.40 0.97 18.21
CA LEU A 167 -2.57 1.80 17.96
C LEU A 167 -3.23 2.26 19.27
N TYR A 168 -3.49 1.33 20.19
CA TYR A 168 -4.16 1.64 21.46
C TYR A 168 -3.19 2.12 22.56
N GLY A 169 -1.91 1.79 22.43
CA GLY A 169 -0.82 2.31 23.27
C GLY A 169 -0.42 3.76 22.97
N GLY A 170 -0.87 4.31 21.82
CA GLY A 170 -0.61 5.71 21.47
C GLY A 170 0.62 5.95 20.59
N ASP A 171 1.34 4.92 20.18
CA ASP A 171 2.51 5.04 19.30
C ASP A 171 2.12 5.43 17.86
N ILE A 172 0.96 4.97 17.41
CA ILE A 172 0.40 5.34 16.12
C ILE A 172 -0.52 6.55 16.30
N GLN A 173 -0.04 7.70 15.84
CA GLN A 173 -0.83 8.92 15.74
C GLN A 173 -1.35 9.03 14.32
N GLY A 174 -2.64 8.92 14.11
CA GLY A 174 -3.25 9.05 12.80
C GLY A 174 -4.72 8.62 12.81
N VAL A 175 -5.46 9.06 11.81
CA VAL A 175 -6.89 8.76 11.63
C VAL A 175 -7.03 7.50 10.79
#